data_d46b1f745993668a3c1d569a82f8e23d
#
_entry.id   d46b1f745993668a3c1d569a82f8e23d
#
_cell.length_a   1.000
_cell.length_b   1.000
_cell.length_c   1.000
_cell.angle_alpha   90.00
_cell.angle_beta   90.00
_cell.angle_gamma   90.00
#
_symmetry.space_group_name_H-M   'P 1'
#
loop_
_entity.id
_entity.type
_entity.pdbx_description
1 polymer ?
#
loop_
_entity_poly.entity_id
_entity_poly.type
_entity_poly.pdbx_seq_one_letter_code
_entity_poly.pdbx_strand_id
1 'polypeptide(L)'
;MDYRVTVLEKHVQVEAGGAFDPAVAAEIVARLFEACAASGRALVLVDARGLDPGVGIAERQELARAIADNRKGPVKIALLVDTAQMVTKTLENAAHDRGVPVRTTASVLEAYRFLGIDPPG
;
A
#
# COMPACT_ATOMS: atom_id res chain seq x y z
N MET A 1 15.21 -4.23 -2.70
CA MET A 1 13.75 -4.17 -2.82
C MET A 1 13.35 -3.77 -4.23
N ASP A 2 12.62 -4.65 -4.88
CA ASP A 2 12.16 -4.41 -6.25
C ASP A 2 10.68 -4.04 -6.23
N TYR A 3 10.24 -3.23 -7.18
CA TYR A 3 8.82 -2.86 -7.26
C TYR A 3 8.40 -2.51 -8.69
N ARG A 4 7.08 -2.56 -8.91
CA ARG A 4 6.44 -2.14 -10.16
C ARG A 4 5.15 -1.40 -9.84
N VAL A 5 4.91 -0.28 -10.50
CA VAL A 5 3.66 0.49 -10.42
C VAL A 5 2.95 0.38 -11.77
N THR A 6 1.70 -0.06 -11.75
CA THR A 6 0.88 -0.23 -12.94
C THR A 6 -0.46 0.47 -12.76
N VAL A 7 -0.87 1.28 -13.73
CA VAL A 7 -2.21 1.90 -13.73
C VAL A 7 -3.17 0.97 -14.46
N LEU A 8 -4.18 0.49 -13.76
CA LEU A 8 -5.21 -0.39 -14.31
C LEU A 8 -6.51 0.40 -14.52
N GLU A 9 -7.56 -0.29 -15.00
CA GLU A 9 -8.80 0.36 -15.37
C GLU A 9 -9.46 1.12 -14.20
N LYS A 10 -9.42 0.54 -12.99
CA LYS A 10 -10.12 1.11 -11.82
C LYS A 10 -9.20 1.47 -10.67
N HIS A 11 -7.95 1.02 -10.70
CA HIS A 11 -7.02 1.23 -9.58
C HIS A 11 -5.57 1.25 -10.04
N VAL A 12 -4.71 1.74 -9.17
CA VAL A 12 -3.25 1.65 -9.31
C VAL A 12 -2.79 0.41 -8.55
N GLN A 13 -1.96 -0.40 -9.17
CA GLN A 13 -1.39 -1.58 -8.53
C GLN A 13 0.10 -1.43 -8.35
N VAL A 14 0.57 -1.73 -7.13
CA VAL A 14 1.99 -1.75 -6.80
C VAL A 14 2.35 -3.15 -6.38
N GLU A 15 3.41 -3.69 -6.98
CA GLU A 15 3.99 -4.98 -6.57
C GLU A 15 5.38 -4.71 -6.00
N ALA A 16 5.66 -5.23 -4.81
CA ALA A 16 6.95 -5.03 -4.15
C ALA A 16 7.48 -6.35 -3.60
N GLY A 17 8.79 -6.54 -3.66
CA GLY A 17 9.43 -7.78 -3.18
C GLY A 17 10.87 -7.55 -2.76
N GLY A 18 11.42 -8.56 -2.07
CA GLY A 18 12.79 -8.54 -1.57
C GLY A 18 12.92 -7.97 -0.16
N ALA A 19 14.15 -7.64 0.22
CA ALA A 19 14.42 -7.06 1.54
C ALA A 19 13.90 -5.63 1.63
N PHE A 20 13.29 -5.28 2.75
CA PHE A 20 12.74 -3.93 2.96
C PHE A 20 13.86 -2.89 2.97
N ASP A 21 13.67 -1.83 2.16
CA ASP A 21 14.58 -0.70 2.06
C ASP A 21 13.75 0.58 2.26
N PRO A 22 13.98 1.34 3.35
CA PRO A 22 13.19 2.54 3.64
C PRO A 22 13.25 3.60 2.53
N ALA A 23 14.40 3.76 1.87
CA ALA A 23 14.54 4.74 0.79
C ALA A 23 13.69 4.34 -0.42
N VAL A 24 13.69 3.05 -0.78
CA VAL A 24 12.86 2.54 -1.88
C VAL A 24 11.39 2.59 -1.51
N ALA A 25 11.04 2.29 -0.26
CA ALA A 25 9.65 2.39 0.21
C ALA A 25 9.11 3.82 0.07
N ALA A 26 9.91 4.81 0.42
CA ALA A 26 9.54 6.23 0.24
C ALA A 26 9.36 6.57 -1.24
N GLU A 27 10.20 6.05 -2.12
CA GLU A 27 10.07 6.21 -3.56
C GLU A 27 8.76 5.60 -4.08
N ILE A 28 8.42 4.39 -3.63
CA ILE A 28 7.16 3.73 -3.98
C ILE A 28 5.96 4.59 -3.60
N VAL A 29 5.97 5.14 -2.40
CA VAL A 29 4.88 6.01 -1.92
C VAL A 29 4.73 7.24 -2.82
N ALA A 30 5.81 7.90 -3.15
CA ALA A 30 5.78 9.06 -4.05
C ALA A 30 5.23 8.68 -5.43
N ARG A 31 5.69 7.57 -5.99
CA ARG A 31 5.26 7.13 -7.32
C ARG A 31 3.81 6.70 -7.38
N LEU A 32 3.30 6.02 -6.35
CA LEU A 32 1.91 5.60 -6.36
C LEU A 32 0.96 6.80 -6.31
N PHE A 33 1.29 7.84 -5.56
CA PHE A 33 0.46 9.04 -5.51
C PHE A 33 0.56 9.86 -6.80
N GLU A 34 1.73 9.90 -7.44
CA GLU A 34 1.88 10.50 -8.77
C GLU A 34 1.01 9.78 -9.80
N ALA A 35 1.02 8.45 -9.77
CA ALA A 35 0.20 7.64 -10.68
C ALA A 35 -1.30 7.88 -10.45
N CYS A 36 -1.72 7.98 -9.19
CA CYS A 36 -3.11 8.30 -8.85
C CYS A 36 -3.49 9.68 -9.38
N ALA A 37 -2.66 10.69 -9.16
CA ALA A 37 -2.93 12.05 -9.61
C ALA A 37 -2.98 12.14 -11.14
N ALA A 38 -2.06 11.48 -11.84
CA ALA A 38 -1.98 11.53 -13.29
C ALA A 38 -3.12 10.76 -13.97
N SER A 39 -3.61 9.69 -13.36
CA SER A 39 -4.64 8.83 -13.95
C SER A 39 -6.06 9.12 -13.46
N GLY A 40 -6.22 9.91 -12.41
CA GLY A 40 -7.51 10.14 -11.76
C GLY A 40 -8.00 8.96 -10.93
N ARG A 41 -7.14 8.00 -10.63
CA ARG A 41 -7.49 6.84 -9.80
C ARG A 41 -7.33 7.18 -8.32
N ALA A 42 -8.28 6.74 -7.49
CA ALA A 42 -8.27 6.97 -6.04
C ALA A 42 -8.14 5.67 -5.24
N LEU A 43 -7.99 4.54 -5.91
CA LEU A 43 -7.87 3.22 -5.30
C LEU A 43 -6.49 2.65 -5.59
N VAL A 44 -5.84 2.11 -4.55
CA VAL A 44 -4.49 1.52 -4.67
C VAL A 44 -4.48 0.13 -4.05
N LEU A 45 -3.95 -0.83 -4.78
CA LEU A 45 -3.64 -2.15 -4.24
C LEU A 45 -2.12 -2.29 -4.21
N VAL A 46 -1.57 -2.48 -3.01
CA VAL A 46 -0.15 -2.75 -2.83
C VAL A 46 0.03 -4.23 -2.50
N ASP A 47 0.62 -4.98 -3.40
CA ASP A 47 0.95 -6.39 -3.18
C ASP A 47 2.38 -6.46 -2.61
N ALA A 48 2.47 -6.65 -1.32
CA ALA A 48 3.72 -6.72 -0.58
C ALA A 48 4.05 -8.16 -0.13
N ARG A 49 3.39 -9.17 -0.70
CA ARG A 49 3.61 -10.57 -0.33
C ARG A 49 5.03 -11.04 -0.62
N GLY A 50 5.68 -10.44 -1.60
CA GLY A 50 7.04 -10.78 -1.95
C GLY A 50 8.11 -10.14 -1.06
N LEU A 51 7.73 -9.26 -0.13
CA LEU A 51 8.68 -8.64 0.80
C LEU A 51 9.08 -9.63 1.89
N ASP A 52 10.36 -9.60 2.27
CA ASP A 52 10.84 -10.37 3.40
C ASP A 52 10.16 -9.88 4.67
N PRO A 53 9.76 -10.77 5.58
CA PRO A 53 9.16 -10.37 6.86
C PRO A 53 10.20 -9.65 7.72
N GLY A 54 9.73 -8.87 8.72
CA GLY A 54 10.63 -8.21 9.65
C GLY A 54 10.67 -6.70 9.56
N VAL A 55 9.70 -6.08 8.87
CA VAL A 55 9.54 -4.64 8.89
C VAL A 55 9.16 -4.21 10.31
N GLY A 56 10.00 -3.37 10.93
CA GLY A 56 9.81 -2.94 12.30
C GLY A 56 8.67 -1.95 12.49
N ILE A 57 8.26 -1.75 13.75
CA ILE A 57 7.19 -0.81 14.10
C ILE A 57 7.55 0.62 13.69
N ALA A 58 8.78 1.05 13.97
CA ALA A 58 9.24 2.40 13.61
C ALA A 58 9.20 2.60 12.10
N GLU A 59 9.60 1.60 11.32
CA GLU A 59 9.59 1.66 9.86
C GLU A 59 8.16 1.74 9.30
N ARG A 60 7.21 1.02 9.93
CA ARG A 60 5.79 1.09 9.56
C ARG A 60 5.19 2.46 9.85
N GLN A 61 5.59 3.09 10.96
CA GLN A 61 5.15 4.44 11.30
C GLN A 61 5.71 5.48 10.32
N GLU A 62 6.99 5.34 9.93
CA GLU A 62 7.60 6.19 8.92
C GLU A 62 6.88 6.05 7.57
N LEU A 63 6.51 4.82 7.19
CA LEU A 63 5.79 4.56 5.96
C LEU A 63 4.40 5.22 6.00
N ALA A 64 3.69 5.13 7.11
CA ALA A 64 2.39 5.79 7.28
C ALA A 64 2.51 7.31 7.16
N ARG A 65 3.58 7.89 7.72
CA ARG A 65 3.85 9.32 7.61
C ARG A 65 4.11 9.71 6.16
N ALA A 66 4.92 8.93 5.44
CA ALA A 66 5.20 9.17 4.03
C ALA A 66 3.93 9.11 3.19
N ILE A 67 3.04 8.16 3.48
CA ILE A 67 1.74 8.06 2.81
C ILE A 67 0.93 9.35 3.03
N ALA A 68 0.83 9.81 4.27
CA ALA A 68 0.07 11.02 4.58
C ALA A 68 0.68 12.27 3.94
N ASP A 69 2.01 12.39 3.98
CA ASP A 69 2.72 13.56 3.46
C ASP A 69 2.66 13.67 1.93
N ASN A 70 2.57 12.55 1.25
CA ASN A 70 2.53 12.51 -0.22
C ASN A 70 1.12 12.47 -0.80
N ARG A 71 0.10 12.41 0.04
CA ARG A 71 -1.28 12.32 -0.42
C ARG A 71 -1.70 13.56 -1.19
N LYS A 72 -2.25 13.35 -2.40
CA LYS A 72 -2.71 14.44 -3.30
C LYS A 72 -4.21 14.35 -3.55
N GLY A 73 -4.99 14.04 -2.53
CA GLY A 73 -6.43 13.87 -2.63
C GLY A 73 -6.88 12.62 -1.89
N PRO A 74 -8.18 12.30 -1.91
CA PRO A 74 -8.69 11.11 -1.23
C PRO A 74 -8.20 9.86 -1.95
N VAL A 75 -7.51 8.98 -1.21
CA VAL A 75 -6.98 7.71 -1.71
C VAL A 75 -7.27 6.62 -0.69
N LYS A 76 -7.69 5.45 -1.17
CA LYS A 76 -7.91 4.26 -0.35
C LYS A 76 -6.88 3.21 -0.74
N ILE A 77 -6.19 2.63 0.23
CA ILE A 77 -5.09 1.69 0.00
C ILE A 77 -5.41 0.33 0.63
N ALA A 78 -5.38 -0.71 -0.18
CA ALA A 78 -5.39 -2.09 0.31
C ALA A 78 -3.96 -2.62 0.24
N LEU A 79 -3.45 -3.09 1.37
CA LEU A 79 -2.11 -3.66 1.48
C LEU A 79 -2.23 -5.18 1.63
N LEU A 80 -1.80 -5.88 0.61
CA LEU A 80 -1.85 -7.35 0.57
C LEU A 80 -0.51 -7.90 1.03
N VAL A 81 -0.55 -8.71 2.10
CA VAL A 81 0.64 -9.26 2.75
C VAL A 81 0.49 -10.77 2.97
N ASP A 82 1.59 -11.44 3.29
CA ASP A 82 1.54 -12.82 3.75
C ASP A 82 1.08 -12.87 5.20
N THR A 83 0.52 -13.99 5.62
CA THR A 83 0.07 -14.20 6.99
C THR A 83 1.18 -13.91 8.00
N ALA A 84 2.42 -14.28 7.69
CA ALA A 84 3.57 -14.03 8.55
C ALA A 84 3.87 -12.53 8.75
N GLN A 85 3.39 -11.66 7.85
CA GLN A 85 3.59 -10.21 7.89
C GLN A 85 2.48 -9.49 8.65
N MET A 86 1.41 -10.18 9.05
CA MET A 86 0.25 -9.60 9.72
C MET A 86 0.39 -9.59 11.25
N VAL A 87 1.61 -9.38 11.75
CA VAL A 87 1.88 -9.44 13.19
C VAL A 87 1.26 -8.27 13.95
N THR A 88 1.16 -7.09 13.32
CA THR A 88 0.55 -5.92 13.96
C THR A 88 -0.21 -5.08 12.93
N LYS A 89 -1.15 -4.26 13.40
CA LYS A 89 -1.86 -3.28 12.57
C LYS A 89 -1.26 -1.88 12.68
N THR A 90 0.03 -1.77 12.99
CA THR A 90 0.70 -0.49 13.22
C THR A 90 0.58 0.45 12.02
N LEU A 91 0.85 -0.04 10.81
CA LEU A 91 0.75 0.78 9.61
C LEU A 91 -0.70 1.25 9.36
N GLU A 92 -1.66 0.33 9.47
CA GLU A 92 -3.07 0.62 9.27
C GLU A 92 -3.56 1.69 10.25
N ASN A 93 -3.27 1.50 11.54
CA ASN A 93 -3.68 2.43 12.59
C ASN A 93 -3.02 3.80 12.42
N ALA A 94 -1.72 3.84 12.15
CA ALA A 94 -0.99 5.10 11.99
C ALA A 94 -1.46 5.88 10.76
N ALA A 95 -1.82 5.18 9.68
CA ALA A 95 -2.37 5.82 8.48
C ALA A 95 -3.78 6.36 8.74
N HIS A 96 -4.62 5.62 9.45
CA HIS A 96 -5.96 6.06 9.84
C HIS A 96 -5.90 7.31 10.71
N ASP A 97 -4.96 7.38 11.65
CA ASP A 97 -4.76 8.56 12.51
C ASP A 97 -4.39 9.80 11.70
N ARG A 98 -3.85 9.62 10.49
CA ARG A 98 -3.50 10.69 9.56
C ARG A 98 -4.53 10.89 8.45
N GLY A 99 -5.68 10.23 8.55
CA GLY A 99 -6.79 10.40 7.61
C GLY A 99 -6.67 9.62 6.31
N VAL A 100 -5.81 8.61 6.26
CA VAL A 100 -5.67 7.75 5.07
C VAL A 100 -6.24 6.36 5.37
N PRO A 101 -7.32 5.93 4.70
CA PRO A 101 -7.86 4.58 4.90
C PRO A 101 -6.93 3.54 4.28
N VAL A 102 -6.37 2.70 5.12
CA VAL A 102 -5.50 1.57 4.74
C VAL A 102 -6.04 0.30 5.37
N ARG A 103 -6.20 -0.75 4.58
CA ARG A 103 -6.55 -2.08 5.07
C ARG A 103 -5.41 -3.04 4.75
N THR A 104 -4.87 -3.68 5.78
CA THR A 104 -3.89 -4.76 5.63
C THR A 104 -4.60 -6.11 5.69
N THR A 105 -4.38 -6.95 4.69
CA THR A 105 -5.04 -8.26 4.62
C THR A 105 -4.14 -9.27 3.91
N ALA A 106 -4.30 -10.54 4.24
CA ALA A 106 -3.66 -11.65 3.52
C ALA A 106 -4.58 -12.23 2.45
N SER A 107 -5.80 -11.72 2.32
CA SER A 107 -6.80 -12.22 1.37
C SER A 107 -6.95 -11.26 0.18
N VAL A 108 -6.69 -11.77 -1.03
CA VAL A 108 -6.91 -11.00 -2.26
C VAL A 108 -8.35 -10.54 -2.36
N LEU A 109 -9.31 -11.41 -2.04
CA LEU A 109 -10.73 -11.09 -2.10
C LEU A 109 -11.10 -9.96 -1.15
N GLU A 110 -10.60 -9.98 0.08
CA GLU A 110 -10.83 -8.90 1.04
C GLU A 110 -10.23 -7.57 0.59
N ALA A 111 -9.03 -7.62 -0.02
CA ALA A 111 -8.39 -6.42 -0.55
C ALA A 111 -9.29 -5.73 -1.59
N TYR A 112 -9.81 -6.49 -2.55
CA TYR A 112 -10.70 -5.95 -3.57
C TYR A 112 -12.04 -5.49 -3.00
N ARG A 113 -12.58 -6.19 -2.01
CA ARG A 113 -13.80 -5.77 -1.31
C ARG A 113 -13.62 -4.44 -0.60
N PHE A 114 -12.47 -4.26 0.05
CA PHE A 114 -12.15 -2.99 0.72
C PHE A 114 -12.10 -1.84 -0.29
N LEU A 115 -11.53 -2.08 -1.46
CA LEU A 115 -11.45 -1.07 -2.52
C LEU A 115 -12.80 -0.84 -3.21
N GLY A 116 -13.75 -1.78 -3.09
CA GLY A 116 -15.07 -1.66 -3.71
C GLY A 116 -15.07 -1.97 -5.20
N ILE A 117 -14.12 -2.78 -5.68
CA ILE A 117 -14.02 -3.19 -7.08
C ILE A 117 -13.97 -4.73 -7.18
N ASP A 118 -14.27 -5.26 -8.36
CA ASP A 118 -14.25 -6.68 -8.58
C ASP A 118 -12.81 -7.20 -8.69
N PRO A 119 -12.48 -8.37 -8.09
CA PRO A 119 -11.17 -8.97 -8.24
C PRO A 119 -10.97 -9.46 -9.69
N PRO A 120 -9.72 -9.58 -10.15
CA PRO A 120 -9.47 -10.10 -11.48
C PRO A 120 -9.88 -11.56 -11.57
N GLY A 121 -10.53 -11.85 -12.60
CA GLY A 121 -10.97 -13.04 -13.01
C GLY A 121 -11.24 -14.31 -12.69
#